data_7113680c589fcf9420c67854e8e057dc
#
_entry.id   7113680c589fcf9420c67854e8e057dc
#
_cell.length_a   1.000
_cell.length_b   1.000
_cell.length_c   1.000
_cell.angle_alpha   90.00
_cell.angle_beta   90.00
_cell.angle_gamma   90.00
#
_symmetry.space_group_name_H-M   'P 1'
#
loop_
_entity.id
_entity.type
_entity.pdbx_description
1 polymer ?
#
loop_
_entity_poly.entity_id
_entity_poly.type
_entity_poly.pdbx_seq_one_letter_code
_entity_poly.pdbx_strand_id
1 'polypeptide(L)'
;MNIDKLKAQIKHSEGVRTTAYKDTLNNWTTGVGHLIRLPDEEYLLEKELTDLEVDQIFTTDLNQAIDDARKFIDADTIPDEAFEVVVDMAFNLGLPKLMAFQNFQQALRDKDFVKASFEMLDSLWAKQLPNRSKRLAKIMRDA
;
A
#
# COMPACT_ATOMS: atom_id res chain seq x y z
N MET A 1 11.88 8.53 7.38
CA MET A 1 10.87 7.43 7.26
C MET A 1 11.40 6.19 7.98
N ASN A 2 10.57 5.59 8.82
CA ASN A 2 10.95 4.38 9.55
C ASN A 2 10.54 3.13 8.74
N ILE A 3 11.48 2.57 7.99
CA ILE A 3 11.24 1.43 7.07
C ILE A 3 10.80 0.19 7.83
N ASP A 4 11.43 -0.13 8.96
CA ASP A 4 11.09 -1.35 9.71
C ASP A 4 9.67 -1.30 10.28
N LYS A 5 9.27 -0.15 10.79
CA LYS A 5 7.90 0.08 11.25
C LYS A 5 6.90 -0.02 10.11
N LEU A 6 7.21 0.58 8.96
CA LEU A 6 6.37 0.54 7.76
C LEU A 6 6.20 -0.89 7.25
N LYS A 7 7.29 -1.66 7.20
CA LYS A 7 7.25 -3.08 6.84
C LYS A 7 6.33 -3.88 7.76
N ALA A 8 6.46 -3.67 9.08
CA ALA A 8 5.64 -4.38 10.04
C ALA A 8 4.15 -4.03 9.88
N GLN A 9 3.81 -2.78 9.64
CA GLN A 9 2.44 -2.34 9.42
C GLN A 9 1.84 -2.94 8.15
N ILE A 10 2.59 -2.96 7.05
CA ILE A 10 2.13 -3.52 5.78
C ILE A 10 1.94 -5.03 5.90
N LYS A 11 2.88 -5.74 6.54
CA LYS A 11 2.74 -7.18 6.82
C LYS A 11 1.48 -7.48 7.64
N HIS A 12 1.20 -6.66 8.63
CA HIS A 12 0.00 -6.82 9.46
C HIS A 12 -1.28 -6.65 8.62
N SER A 13 -1.30 -5.67 7.71
CA SER A 13 -2.44 -5.39 6.85
C SER A 13 -2.66 -6.45 5.78
N GLU A 14 -1.58 -6.86 5.10
CA GLU A 14 -1.64 -7.79 3.97
C GLU A 14 -1.69 -9.25 4.41
N GLY A 15 -1.12 -9.55 5.58
CA GLY A 15 -0.82 -10.92 5.98
C GLY A 15 0.40 -11.47 5.24
N VAL A 16 0.90 -12.60 5.72
CA VAL A 16 2.02 -13.30 5.10
C VAL A 16 1.59 -14.72 4.77
N ARG A 17 1.69 -15.09 3.49
CA ARG A 17 1.38 -16.44 3.01
C ARG A 17 2.50 -16.98 2.17
N THR A 18 2.85 -18.25 2.36
CA THR A 18 3.92 -18.91 1.60
C THR A 18 3.41 -19.59 0.34
N THR A 19 2.10 -19.80 0.23
CA THR A 19 1.46 -20.40 -0.95
C THR A 19 0.43 -19.46 -1.55
N ALA A 20 0.22 -19.58 -2.86
CA ALA A 20 -0.73 -18.73 -3.57
C ALA A 20 -2.16 -18.93 -3.06
N TYR A 21 -2.89 -17.83 -2.99
CA TYR A 21 -4.29 -17.79 -2.58
C TYR A 21 -5.01 -16.70 -3.37
N LYS A 22 -6.34 -16.75 -3.37
CA LYS A 22 -7.14 -15.66 -3.93
C LYS A 22 -7.50 -14.66 -2.83
N ASP A 23 -7.26 -13.37 -3.10
CA ASP A 23 -7.63 -12.30 -2.19
C ASP A 23 -9.14 -12.01 -2.24
N THR A 24 -9.61 -11.04 -1.47
CA THR A 24 -11.03 -10.67 -1.40
C THR A 24 -11.59 -10.15 -2.72
N LEU A 25 -10.73 -9.70 -3.63
CA LEU A 25 -11.09 -9.24 -4.97
C LEU A 25 -10.90 -10.32 -6.04
N ASN A 26 -10.67 -11.57 -5.62
CA ASN A 26 -10.50 -12.73 -6.49
C ASN A 26 -9.22 -12.68 -7.35
N ASN A 27 -8.17 -12.05 -6.86
CA ASN A 27 -6.85 -12.01 -7.49
C ASN A 27 -5.91 -13.03 -6.88
N TRP A 28 -5.16 -13.77 -7.71
CA TRP A 28 -4.11 -14.65 -7.22
C TRP A 28 -3.00 -13.83 -6.57
N THR A 29 -2.66 -14.21 -5.34
CA THR A 29 -1.77 -13.45 -4.46
C THR A 29 -0.85 -14.41 -3.71
N THR A 30 0.35 -13.97 -3.32
CA THR A 30 1.28 -14.76 -2.50
C THR A 30 2.18 -13.84 -1.68
N GLY A 31 2.92 -14.40 -0.72
CA GLY A 31 3.84 -13.63 0.10
C GLY A 31 3.11 -12.58 0.94
N VAL A 32 3.60 -11.36 0.88
CA VAL A 32 3.01 -10.18 1.56
C VAL A 32 2.17 -9.40 0.54
N GLY A 33 0.97 -9.92 0.25
CA GLY A 33 0.05 -9.23 -0.65
C GLY A 33 0.55 -9.04 -2.08
N HIS A 34 1.47 -9.88 -2.55
CA HIS A 34 2.01 -9.77 -3.91
C HIS A 34 1.02 -10.32 -4.91
N LEU A 35 0.51 -9.46 -5.81
CA LEU A 35 -0.34 -9.89 -6.93
C LEU A 35 0.52 -10.65 -7.94
N ILE A 36 0.13 -11.89 -8.21
CA ILE A 36 0.82 -12.74 -9.19
C ILE A 36 0.49 -12.26 -10.58
N ARG A 37 1.51 -11.91 -11.37
CA ARG A 37 1.36 -11.44 -12.75
C ARG A 37 1.35 -12.62 -13.71
N LEU A 38 0.27 -12.77 -14.44
CA LEU A 38 0.15 -13.83 -15.43
C LEU A 38 0.41 -13.24 -16.83
N PRO A 39 1.11 -13.95 -17.74
CA PRO A 39 1.71 -15.30 -17.53
C PRO A 39 3.10 -15.29 -16.90
N ASP A 40 3.77 -14.15 -16.76
CA ASP A 40 5.19 -14.04 -16.41
C ASP A 40 5.54 -14.69 -15.07
N GLU A 41 4.63 -14.60 -14.10
CA GLU A 41 4.83 -15.14 -12.75
C GLU A 41 3.98 -16.38 -12.48
N GLU A 42 3.54 -17.09 -13.51
CA GLU A 42 2.69 -18.29 -13.37
C GLU A 42 3.31 -19.34 -12.45
N TYR A 43 4.65 -19.43 -12.40
CA TYR A 43 5.35 -20.36 -11.53
C TYR A 43 5.05 -20.14 -10.04
N LEU A 44 4.62 -18.94 -9.64
CA LEU A 44 4.27 -18.63 -8.25
C LEU A 44 2.95 -19.28 -7.82
N LEU A 45 2.07 -19.67 -8.76
CA LEU A 45 0.77 -20.25 -8.44
C LEU A 45 0.89 -21.57 -7.66
N GLU A 46 1.94 -22.34 -7.91
CA GLU A 46 2.14 -23.65 -7.30
C GLU A 46 3.36 -23.70 -6.37
N LYS A 47 4.07 -22.59 -6.21
CA LYS A 47 5.30 -22.54 -5.43
C LYS A 47 5.01 -22.26 -3.96
N GLU A 48 5.64 -23.04 -3.08
CA GLU A 48 5.77 -22.70 -1.67
C GLU A 48 7.02 -21.83 -1.49
N LEU A 49 6.82 -20.59 -1.04
CA LEU A 49 7.92 -19.63 -0.84
C LEU A 49 8.66 -19.92 0.46
N THR A 50 9.97 -19.78 0.43
CA THR A 50 10.78 -19.71 1.64
C THR A 50 10.65 -18.33 2.28
N ASP A 51 11.05 -18.20 3.55
CA ASP A 51 11.06 -16.91 4.24
C ASP A 51 11.92 -15.89 3.49
N LEU A 52 13.06 -16.30 2.95
CA LEU A 52 13.92 -15.44 2.16
C LEU A 52 13.23 -14.96 0.88
N GLU A 53 12.54 -15.85 0.18
CA GLU A 53 11.79 -15.49 -1.03
C GLU A 53 10.65 -14.52 -0.73
N VAL A 54 9.90 -14.74 0.36
CA VAL A 54 8.87 -13.81 0.81
C VAL A 54 9.46 -12.43 1.04
N ASP A 55 10.59 -12.35 1.75
CA ASP A 55 11.25 -11.08 2.05
C ASP A 55 11.78 -10.38 0.80
N GLN A 56 12.35 -11.12 -0.15
CA GLN A 56 12.85 -10.55 -1.41
C GLN A 56 11.72 -9.96 -2.25
N ILE A 57 10.62 -10.69 -2.39
CA ILE A 57 9.44 -10.19 -3.14
C ILE A 57 8.87 -8.96 -2.44
N PHE A 58 8.72 -9.02 -1.12
CA PHE A 58 8.20 -7.90 -0.34
C PHE A 58 9.08 -6.65 -0.46
N THR A 59 10.40 -6.81 -0.36
CA THR A 59 11.34 -5.69 -0.49
C THR A 59 11.24 -5.03 -1.87
N THR A 60 11.14 -5.83 -2.93
CA THR A 60 10.95 -5.32 -4.29
C THR A 60 9.64 -4.54 -4.41
N ASP A 61 8.55 -5.11 -3.91
CA ASP A 61 7.24 -4.46 -3.95
C ASP A 61 7.19 -3.18 -3.11
N LEU A 62 7.84 -3.18 -1.94
CA LEU A 62 7.90 -1.99 -1.09
C LEU A 62 8.71 -0.87 -1.75
N ASN A 63 9.85 -1.20 -2.36
CA ASN A 63 10.65 -0.21 -3.08
C ASN A 63 9.86 0.41 -4.24
N GLN A 64 9.08 -0.40 -4.96
CA GLN A 64 8.18 0.10 -5.99
C GLN A 64 7.11 1.03 -5.41
N ALA A 65 6.52 0.66 -4.28
CA ALA A 65 5.51 1.49 -3.62
C ALA A 65 6.09 2.83 -3.15
N ILE A 66 7.32 2.84 -2.64
CA ILE A 66 8.02 4.08 -2.26
C ILE A 66 8.25 4.98 -3.47
N ASP A 67 8.69 4.41 -4.60
CA ASP A 67 8.88 5.16 -5.84
C ASP A 67 7.55 5.72 -6.36
N ASP A 68 6.50 4.94 -6.30
CA ASP A 68 5.15 5.37 -6.70
C ASP A 68 4.64 6.52 -5.82
N ALA A 69 4.85 6.40 -4.50
CA ALA A 69 4.49 7.45 -3.56
C ALA A 69 5.22 8.75 -3.83
N ARG A 70 6.50 8.67 -4.19
CA ARG A 70 7.31 9.85 -4.56
C ARG A 70 6.83 10.53 -5.83
N LYS A 71 6.25 9.77 -6.75
CA LYS A 71 5.61 10.33 -7.95
C LYS A 71 4.29 11.02 -7.62
N PHE A 72 3.59 10.56 -6.59
CA PHE A 72 2.31 11.11 -6.15
C PHE A 72 2.46 12.41 -5.38
N ILE A 73 3.42 12.48 -4.47
CA ILE A 73 3.68 13.65 -3.63
C ILE A 73 5.18 13.74 -3.30
N ASP A 74 5.70 14.97 -3.25
CA ASP A 74 7.07 15.20 -2.79
C ASP A 74 7.16 14.89 -1.28
N ALA A 75 7.96 13.88 -0.94
CA ALA A 75 8.13 13.42 0.42
C ALA A 75 8.65 14.49 1.38
N ASP A 76 9.43 15.46 0.87
CA ASP A 76 10.04 16.52 1.68
C ASP A 76 9.03 17.60 2.05
N THR A 77 7.85 17.61 1.46
CA THR A 77 6.82 18.64 1.70
C THR A 77 5.81 18.26 2.77
N ILE A 78 5.81 17.01 3.23
CA ILE A 78 4.84 16.51 4.22
C ILE A 78 5.56 15.72 5.33
N PRO A 79 4.93 15.57 6.51
CA PRO A 79 5.52 14.76 7.58
C PRO A 79 5.75 13.32 7.16
N ASP A 80 6.74 12.66 7.77
CA ASP A 80 7.08 11.27 7.50
C ASP A 80 5.88 10.33 7.67
N GLU A 81 5.07 10.54 8.71
CA GLU A 81 3.89 9.71 8.97
C GLU A 81 2.86 9.81 7.84
N ALA A 82 2.67 11.01 7.29
CA ALA A 82 1.78 11.22 6.16
C ALA A 82 2.33 10.53 4.89
N PHE A 83 3.63 10.64 4.65
CA PHE A 83 4.25 9.97 3.50
C PHE A 83 4.18 8.44 3.63
N GLU A 84 4.39 7.91 4.81
CA GLU A 84 4.26 6.46 5.08
C GLU A 84 2.84 5.95 4.77
N VAL A 85 1.81 6.74 5.05
CA VAL A 85 0.42 6.41 4.67
C VAL A 85 0.30 6.34 3.15
N VAL A 86 0.90 7.27 2.42
CA VAL A 86 0.88 7.26 0.95
C VAL A 86 1.59 6.01 0.41
N VAL A 87 2.72 5.62 1.01
CA VAL A 87 3.43 4.38 0.63
C VAL A 87 2.55 3.15 0.86
N ASP A 88 1.87 3.06 2.00
CA ASP A 88 0.95 1.96 2.31
C ASP A 88 -0.18 1.87 1.27
N MET A 89 -0.77 3.01 0.92
CA MET A 89 -1.79 3.07 -0.14
C MET A 89 -1.22 2.66 -1.50
N ALA A 90 -0.03 3.14 -1.85
CA ALA A 90 0.65 2.78 -3.11
C ALA A 90 0.93 1.28 -3.19
N PHE A 91 1.36 0.69 -2.08
CA PHE A 91 1.61 -0.75 -2.00
C PHE A 91 0.34 -1.56 -2.30
N ASN A 92 -0.78 -1.14 -1.74
CA ASN A 92 -2.05 -1.83 -1.92
C ASN A 92 -2.73 -1.55 -3.27
N LEU A 93 -2.70 -0.30 -3.72
CA LEU A 93 -3.46 0.16 -4.90
C LEU A 93 -2.67 0.08 -6.22
N GLY A 94 -1.36 0.31 -6.17
CA GLY A 94 -0.56 0.62 -7.35
C GLY A 94 -0.72 2.07 -7.80
N LEU A 95 0.23 2.55 -8.61
CA LEU A 95 0.28 3.96 -9.01
C LEU A 95 -0.97 4.44 -9.78
N PRO A 96 -1.50 3.70 -10.77
CA PRO A 96 -2.66 4.19 -11.52
C PRO A 96 -3.88 4.47 -10.64
N LYS A 97 -4.20 3.57 -9.71
CA LYS A 97 -5.33 3.75 -8.80
C LYS A 97 -5.06 4.85 -7.77
N LEU A 98 -3.82 4.95 -7.29
CA LEU A 98 -3.42 6.02 -6.38
C LEU A 98 -3.58 7.39 -7.06
N MET A 99 -3.14 7.52 -8.30
CA MET A 99 -3.23 8.77 -9.07
C MET A 99 -4.68 9.24 -9.30
N ALA A 100 -5.65 8.33 -9.22
CA ALA A 100 -7.05 8.68 -9.31
C ALA A 100 -7.57 9.46 -8.08
N PHE A 101 -6.85 9.42 -6.96
CA PHE A 101 -7.18 10.16 -5.74
C PHE A 101 -6.76 11.63 -5.86
N GLN A 102 -7.36 12.37 -6.79
CA GLN A 102 -6.94 13.74 -7.11
C GLN A 102 -7.18 14.74 -5.97
N ASN A 103 -8.32 14.65 -5.30
CA ASN A 103 -8.64 15.54 -4.18
C ASN A 103 -7.76 15.25 -2.96
N PHE A 104 -7.43 13.98 -2.73
CA PHE A 104 -6.47 13.58 -1.71
C PHE A 104 -5.09 14.16 -2.00
N GLN A 105 -4.63 14.04 -3.25
CA GLN A 105 -3.34 14.59 -3.67
C GLN A 105 -3.29 16.11 -3.46
N GLN A 106 -4.36 16.83 -3.82
CA GLN A 106 -4.43 18.27 -3.64
C GLN A 106 -4.41 18.65 -2.14
N ALA A 107 -5.13 17.91 -1.31
CA ALA A 107 -5.12 18.13 0.14
C ALA A 107 -3.71 17.96 0.74
N LEU A 108 -2.95 16.97 0.26
CA LEU A 108 -1.55 16.78 0.66
C LEU A 108 -0.68 17.97 0.24
N ARG A 109 -0.84 18.47 -0.98
CA ARG A 109 -0.12 19.65 -1.48
C ARG A 109 -0.45 20.89 -0.66
N ASP A 110 -1.70 21.02 -0.22
CA ASP A 110 -2.17 22.12 0.61
C ASP A 110 -1.79 21.92 2.09
N LYS A 111 -1.19 20.79 2.44
CA LYS A 111 -0.86 20.41 3.82
C LYS A 111 -2.09 20.40 4.73
N ASP A 112 -3.24 20.09 4.17
CA ASP A 112 -4.50 19.91 4.88
C ASP A 112 -4.73 18.42 5.16
N PHE A 113 -4.13 17.92 6.22
CA PHE A 113 -4.14 16.50 6.54
C PHE A 113 -5.49 16.01 7.05
N VAL A 114 -6.27 16.89 7.65
CA VAL A 114 -7.66 16.58 8.04
C VAL A 114 -8.48 16.33 6.80
N LYS A 115 -8.43 17.22 5.81
CA LYS A 115 -9.12 17.04 4.53
C LYS A 115 -8.60 15.81 3.79
N ALA A 116 -7.29 15.59 3.78
CA ALA A 116 -6.70 14.40 3.18
C ALA A 116 -7.30 13.12 3.77
N SER A 117 -7.47 13.06 5.09
CA SER A 117 -8.08 11.90 5.74
C SER A 117 -9.53 11.66 5.33
N PHE A 118 -10.32 12.73 5.15
CA PHE A 118 -11.70 12.62 4.65
C PHE A 118 -11.73 12.11 3.21
N GLU A 119 -10.84 12.61 2.37
CA GLU A 119 -10.76 12.17 0.97
C GLU A 119 -10.36 10.68 0.86
N MET A 120 -9.49 10.20 1.76
CA MET A 120 -9.16 8.78 1.84
C MET A 120 -10.41 7.94 2.13
N LEU A 121 -11.24 8.36 3.07
CA LEU A 121 -12.43 7.62 3.50
C LEU A 121 -13.59 7.73 2.51
N ASP A 122 -13.62 8.79 1.69
CA ASP A 122 -14.61 8.98 0.64
C ASP A 122 -14.15 8.31 -0.66
N SER A 123 -14.01 6.99 -0.62
CA SER A 123 -13.49 6.22 -1.75
C SER A 123 -14.02 4.79 -1.76
N LEU A 124 -13.99 4.17 -2.94
CA LEU A 124 -14.29 2.74 -3.08
C LEU A 124 -13.28 1.90 -2.29
N TRP A 125 -12.02 2.29 -2.31
CA TRP A 125 -10.96 1.64 -1.54
C TRP A 125 -11.31 1.54 -0.04
N ALA A 126 -11.81 2.62 0.56
CA ALA A 126 -12.22 2.64 1.96
C ALA A 126 -13.40 1.72 2.22
N LYS A 127 -14.34 1.61 1.28
CA LYS A 127 -15.48 0.69 1.38
C LYS A 127 -15.05 -0.77 1.29
N GLN A 128 -14.06 -1.08 0.46
CA GLN A 128 -13.51 -2.43 0.30
C GLN A 128 -12.61 -2.82 1.46
N LEU A 129 -11.86 -1.88 2.04
CA LEU A 129 -10.90 -2.10 3.12
C LEU A 129 -11.18 -1.17 4.31
N PRO A 130 -12.33 -1.33 4.99
CA PRO A 130 -12.75 -0.36 6.01
C PRO A 130 -11.79 -0.27 7.20
N ASN A 131 -11.24 -1.36 7.68
CA ASN A 131 -10.35 -1.36 8.83
C ASN A 131 -9.00 -0.71 8.50
N ARG A 132 -8.41 -1.07 7.36
CA ARG A 132 -7.14 -0.51 6.90
C ARG A 132 -7.27 0.99 6.62
N SER A 133 -8.31 1.37 5.89
CA SER A 133 -8.52 2.77 5.53
C SER A 133 -8.75 3.66 6.75
N LYS A 134 -9.52 3.21 7.72
CA LYS A 134 -9.76 3.96 8.97
C LYS A 134 -8.48 4.16 9.77
N ARG A 135 -7.66 3.11 9.88
CA ARG A 135 -6.38 3.19 10.59
C ARG A 135 -5.44 4.20 9.92
N LEU A 136 -5.30 4.09 8.59
CA LEU A 136 -4.44 4.99 7.81
C LEU A 136 -4.96 6.42 7.81
N ALA A 137 -6.28 6.61 7.71
CA ALA A 137 -6.89 7.94 7.76
C ALA A 137 -6.68 8.61 9.12
N LYS A 138 -6.69 7.85 10.21
CA LYS A 138 -6.39 8.40 11.54
C LYS A 138 -4.95 8.90 11.62
N ILE A 139 -3.99 8.14 11.11
CA ILE A 139 -2.58 8.55 11.05
C ILE A 139 -2.44 9.82 10.22
N MET A 140 -3.10 9.87 9.06
CA MET A 140 -3.08 11.03 8.18
C MET A 140 -3.65 12.28 8.87
N ARG A 141 -4.80 12.15 9.52
CA ARG A 141 -5.44 13.27 10.21
C ARG A 141 -4.56 13.86 11.31
N ASP A 142 -3.82 13.01 12.02
CA ASP A 142 -2.99 13.40 13.15
C ASP A 142 -1.56 13.81 12.74
N ALA A 143 -1.27 13.78 11.46
CA ALA A 143 0.06 14.08 10.93
C ALA A 143 0.48 15.56 11.06
#